data_54ba43c364aa8f75c03fbe60adb50129
#
_entry.id   54ba43c364aa8f75c03fbe60adb50129
#
_cell.length_a   1.000
_cell.length_b   1.000
_cell.length_c   1.000
_cell.angle_alpha   90.00
_cell.angle_beta   90.00
_cell.angle_gamma   90.00
#
_symmetry.space_group_name_H-M   'P 1'
#
loop_
_entity.id
_entity.type
_entity.pdbx_description
1 polymer ?
#
loop_
_entity_poly.entity_id
_entity_poly.type
_entity_poly.pdbx_seq_one_letter_code
_entity_poly.pdbx_strand_id
1 'polypeptide(L)'
;KYTDQYLEHGEKTFCIDPKDRQMLMDLYNRGGSHGGYYHTRNGRKMLSLDRPNHAGVPALQVVSQSGKTVTAKAITDIHAGDVVELPTQNENYTFSDSTKKGQTITFYSHKRQNMKKGQILNRTRNESLINKIHDTIISRKVKEKINGKLILSVGEPAKLEVVYQDCTVDLTGEPVQEALNQPMQIERIEKQMRKTGNTEFEFEHLQIELLGNVFLPMQSLNELRRKALDTLEDQILQKTRRKSSDAPKYMEKSVAADTKCNCFYVSVETSEQLLEVLKESSVQRIYLDCNLAERIWENPNLNDMIQSVHERGKTIYLGMPHIFRTDANVKHEACYAHIFEAAWDGVLIRNYESYQFLKAHGYQGNIVTDYNLYQFNRYAKKFWMEEEVEATTAPLELNYNELREVGLESSELVVYGHVPMMVSAQCVTKTVAGCR
;
A
#
# COMPACT_ATOMS: atom_id res chain seq x y z
N LYS A 1 17.48 -11.48 4.81
CA LYS A 1 17.99 -12.53 5.71
C LYS A 1 17.28 -13.86 5.49
N TYR A 2 15.99 -13.99 5.83
CA TYR A 2 15.30 -15.30 5.79
C TYR A 2 15.01 -15.77 4.37
N THR A 3 14.73 -14.87 3.44
CA THR A 3 14.60 -15.19 2.02
C THR A 3 15.91 -15.75 1.48
N ASP A 4 17.03 -15.09 1.78
CA ASP A 4 18.35 -15.53 1.34
C ASP A 4 18.70 -16.89 1.92
N GLN A 5 18.48 -17.08 3.23
CA GLN A 5 18.69 -18.38 3.88
C GLN A 5 17.85 -19.51 3.26
N TYR A 6 16.59 -19.21 2.90
CA TYR A 6 15.75 -20.19 2.23
C TYR A 6 16.23 -20.52 0.83
N LEU A 7 16.65 -19.49 0.07
CA LEU A 7 17.19 -19.68 -1.29
C LEU A 7 18.53 -20.45 -1.28
N GLU A 8 19.37 -20.21 -0.27
CA GLU A 8 20.67 -20.87 -0.14
C GLU A 8 20.57 -22.31 0.38
N HIS A 9 19.68 -22.58 1.33
CA HIS A 9 19.66 -23.84 2.08
C HIS A 9 18.44 -24.73 1.82
N GLY A 10 17.39 -24.19 1.19
CA GLY A 10 16.14 -24.89 0.92
C GLY A 10 15.25 -25.13 2.14
N GLU A 11 14.08 -25.72 1.92
CA GLU A 11 13.03 -25.89 2.92
C GLU A 11 13.46 -26.75 4.12
N LYS A 12 14.26 -27.79 3.91
CA LYS A 12 14.60 -28.78 4.94
C LYS A 12 15.47 -28.23 6.07
N THR A 13 16.26 -27.21 5.79
CA THR A 13 17.22 -26.60 6.73
C THR A 13 16.83 -25.22 7.18
N PHE A 14 15.73 -24.69 6.63
CA PHE A 14 15.22 -23.37 6.96
C PHE A 14 14.64 -23.35 8.38
N CYS A 15 15.14 -22.46 9.23
CA CYS A 15 14.64 -22.26 10.58
C CYS A 15 14.62 -20.76 10.93
N ILE A 16 13.50 -20.31 11.43
CA ILE A 16 13.37 -18.92 11.93
C ILE A 16 13.90 -18.86 13.36
N ASP A 17 14.85 -17.95 13.63
CA ASP A 17 15.34 -17.69 14.97
C ASP A 17 14.18 -17.25 15.90
N PRO A 18 13.92 -17.96 17.01
CA PRO A 18 12.88 -17.58 17.95
C PRO A 18 13.04 -16.16 18.50
N LYS A 19 14.27 -15.64 18.58
CA LYS A 19 14.53 -14.25 19.00
C LYS A 19 14.03 -13.24 17.99
N ASP A 20 14.24 -13.47 16.69
CA ASP A 20 13.76 -12.59 15.65
C ASP A 20 12.23 -12.57 15.61
N ARG A 21 11.60 -13.74 15.76
CA ARG A 21 10.15 -13.83 15.90
C ARG A 21 9.66 -13.06 17.12
N GLN A 22 10.32 -13.21 18.26
CA GLN A 22 9.96 -12.48 19.47
C GLN A 22 10.10 -10.97 19.31
N MET A 23 11.16 -10.50 18.64
CA MET A 23 11.34 -9.06 18.34
C MET A 23 10.21 -8.53 17.46
N LEU A 24 9.76 -9.26 16.44
CA LEU A 24 8.62 -8.84 15.61
C LEU A 24 7.34 -8.76 16.42
N MET A 25 7.07 -9.73 17.32
CA MET A 25 5.91 -9.72 18.20
C MET A 25 5.95 -8.58 19.21
N ASP A 26 7.14 -8.25 19.72
CA ASP A 26 7.38 -7.17 20.67
C ASP A 26 7.23 -5.78 20.03
N LEU A 27 7.58 -5.69 18.73
CA LEU A 27 7.40 -4.45 17.96
C LEU A 27 5.92 -4.17 17.67
N TYR A 28 5.21 -5.14 17.14
CA TYR A 28 3.76 -5.03 16.91
C TYR A 28 3.09 -6.39 16.67
N ASN A 29 2.00 -6.65 17.38
CA ASN A 29 1.11 -7.77 17.09
C ASN A 29 -0.32 -7.47 17.55
N ARG A 30 -1.32 -8.12 16.96
CA ARG A 30 -2.74 -7.99 17.30
C ARG A 30 -3.29 -9.29 17.95
N GLY A 31 -2.55 -9.86 18.89
CA GLY A 31 -2.91 -11.13 19.52
C GLY A 31 -2.22 -12.34 18.91
N GLY A 32 -1.06 -12.13 18.31
CA GLY A 32 -0.24 -13.13 17.63
C GLY A 32 -0.13 -12.89 16.14
N SER A 33 0.66 -13.71 15.47
CA SER A 33 0.77 -13.75 14.01
C SER A 33 0.04 -14.97 13.45
N HIS A 34 -0.51 -14.84 12.25
CA HIS A 34 -1.23 -15.90 11.55
C HIS A 34 -0.70 -16.03 10.10
N GLY A 35 -1.01 -17.16 9.47
CA GLY A 35 -0.57 -17.47 8.12
C GLY A 35 -1.24 -16.67 6.99
N GLY A 36 -2.09 -15.69 7.32
CA GLY A 36 -2.79 -14.89 6.31
C GLY A 36 -3.62 -15.78 5.39
N TYR A 37 -3.69 -15.38 4.13
CA TYR A 37 -4.46 -16.09 3.08
C TYR A 37 -3.76 -17.33 2.50
N TYR A 38 -2.59 -17.72 3.00
CA TYR A 38 -1.85 -18.88 2.45
C TYR A 38 -2.61 -20.20 2.60
N HIS A 39 -3.35 -20.38 3.70
CA HIS A 39 -4.03 -21.64 4.01
C HIS A 39 -5.54 -21.50 4.15
N THR A 40 -6.06 -20.29 4.14
CA THR A 40 -7.50 -20.04 4.30
C THR A 40 -7.90 -18.77 3.57
N ARG A 41 -9.06 -18.80 2.94
CA ARG A 41 -9.60 -17.63 2.24
C ARG A 41 -10.46 -16.77 3.18
N ASN A 42 -10.92 -17.33 4.29
CA ASN A 42 -11.90 -16.69 5.18
C ASN A 42 -11.95 -17.36 6.56
N GLY A 43 -12.43 -16.64 7.58
CA GLY A 43 -12.71 -17.20 8.89
C GLY A 43 -11.98 -16.56 10.06
N ARG A 44 -12.30 -17.03 11.29
CA ARG A 44 -11.80 -16.48 12.56
C ARG A 44 -10.26 -16.46 12.67
N LYS A 45 -9.58 -17.43 12.08
CA LYS A 45 -8.12 -17.55 12.14
C LYS A 45 -7.39 -16.44 11.38
N MET A 46 -8.10 -15.67 10.56
CA MET A 46 -7.54 -14.57 9.76
C MET A 46 -7.56 -13.23 10.49
N LEU A 47 -8.32 -13.11 11.57
CA LEU A 47 -8.55 -11.84 12.25
C LEU A 47 -8.20 -11.94 13.73
N SER A 48 -7.73 -10.83 14.29
CA SER A 48 -7.73 -10.65 15.74
C SER A 48 -9.14 -10.23 16.16
N LEU A 49 -9.81 -11.09 16.93
CA LEU A 49 -11.17 -10.84 17.41
C LEU A 49 -11.19 -10.12 18.76
N ASP A 50 -10.07 -10.12 19.48
CA ASP A 50 -10.03 -9.66 20.87
C ASP A 50 -9.69 -8.16 20.97
N ARG A 51 -8.85 -7.65 20.08
CA ARG A 51 -8.49 -6.22 20.07
C ARG A 51 -7.95 -5.76 18.71
N PRO A 52 -8.23 -4.52 18.31
CA PRO A 52 -7.75 -3.95 17.04
C PRO A 52 -6.30 -3.45 17.12
N ASN A 53 -5.81 -3.17 18.33
CA ASN A 53 -4.51 -2.53 18.56
C ASN A 53 -3.43 -3.55 18.96
N HIS A 54 -2.19 -3.05 19.13
CA HIS A 54 -1.08 -3.84 19.61
C HIS A 54 -1.41 -4.55 20.94
N ALA A 55 -1.28 -5.88 20.94
CA ALA A 55 -1.55 -6.71 22.10
C ALA A 55 -0.37 -6.78 23.09
N GLY A 56 0.80 -6.34 22.64
CA GLY A 56 2.03 -6.48 23.41
C GLY A 56 2.50 -7.92 23.57
N VAL A 57 3.53 -8.11 24.36
CA VAL A 57 4.07 -9.40 24.73
C VAL A 57 4.14 -9.54 26.26
N PRO A 58 3.98 -10.76 26.82
CA PRO A 58 4.10 -11.00 28.26
C PRO A 58 5.43 -10.48 28.80
N ALA A 59 5.37 -9.56 29.77
CA ALA A 59 6.56 -8.94 30.35
C ALA A 59 6.64 -9.05 31.85
N LEU A 60 5.51 -8.96 32.54
CA LEU A 60 5.45 -9.03 34.00
C LEU A 60 4.37 -10.00 34.47
N GLN A 61 4.59 -10.61 35.62
CA GLN A 61 3.58 -11.41 36.33
C GLN A 61 3.31 -10.77 37.69
N VAL A 62 2.06 -10.39 37.94
CA VAL A 62 1.64 -9.80 39.18
C VAL A 62 1.86 -10.76 40.36
N VAL A 63 2.57 -10.31 41.40
CA VAL A 63 2.78 -11.02 42.64
C VAL A 63 1.73 -10.58 43.68
N SER A 64 1.56 -9.27 43.83
CA SER A 64 0.57 -8.70 44.74
C SER A 64 0.19 -7.28 44.33
N GLN A 65 -0.96 -6.81 44.82
CA GLN A 65 -1.40 -5.42 44.72
C GLN A 65 -1.93 -4.97 46.05
N SER A 66 -1.51 -3.76 46.48
CA SER A 66 -2.06 -3.06 47.64
C SER A 66 -2.40 -1.62 47.27
N GLY A 67 -3.70 -1.32 47.19
CA GLY A 67 -4.17 -0.03 46.69
C GLY A 67 -3.71 0.27 45.28
N LYS A 68 -2.88 1.28 45.08
CA LYS A 68 -2.27 1.67 43.80
C LYS A 68 -0.87 1.09 43.59
N THR A 69 -0.30 0.45 44.59
CA THR A 69 1.03 -0.17 44.51
C THR A 69 0.92 -1.59 43.97
N VAL A 70 1.67 -1.88 42.94
CA VAL A 70 1.70 -3.18 42.24
C VAL A 70 3.10 -3.75 42.37
N THR A 71 3.20 -4.98 42.86
CA THR A 71 4.44 -5.76 42.86
C THR A 71 4.34 -6.88 41.85
N ALA A 72 5.28 -6.96 40.92
CA ALA A 72 5.29 -7.93 39.85
C ALA A 72 6.69 -8.53 39.64
N LYS A 73 6.74 -9.75 39.12
CA LYS A 73 7.97 -10.43 38.75
C LYS A 73 8.20 -10.25 37.23
N ALA A 74 9.41 -9.85 36.86
CA ALA A 74 9.78 -9.70 35.45
C ALA A 74 9.92 -11.06 34.75
N ILE A 75 9.15 -11.29 33.69
CA ILE A 75 9.20 -12.51 32.87
C ILE A 75 10.30 -12.38 31.81
N THR A 76 10.58 -11.17 31.38
CA THR A 76 11.65 -10.77 30.46
C THR A 76 12.42 -9.59 31.02
N ASP A 77 13.56 -9.23 30.43
CA ASP A 77 14.25 -7.99 30.81
C ASP A 77 13.33 -6.78 30.52
N ILE A 78 13.25 -5.86 31.48
CA ILE A 78 12.57 -4.57 31.37
C ILE A 78 13.66 -3.50 31.29
N HIS A 79 13.49 -2.53 30.40
CA HIS A 79 14.41 -1.41 30.24
C HIS A 79 13.71 -0.10 30.59
N ALA A 80 14.49 0.88 30.98
CA ALA A 80 13.98 2.24 31.15
C ALA A 80 13.32 2.71 29.84
N GLY A 81 12.15 3.29 29.92
CA GLY A 81 11.33 3.67 28.77
C GLY A 81 10.36 2.59 28.28
N ASP A 82 10.49 1.33 28.73
CA ASP A 82 9.51 0.29 28.40
C ASP A 82 8.13 0.66 28.97
N VAL A 83 7.08 0.33 28.20
CA VAL A 83 5.68 0.59 28.58
C VAL A 83 4.92 -0.71 28.71
N VAL A 84 4.23 -0.88 29.82
CA VAL A 84 3.28 -1.98 30.02
C VAL A 84 1.85 -1.46 30.11
N GLU A 85 0.93 -2.23 29.56
CA GLU A 85 -0.49 -1.95 29.65
C GLU A 85 -1.06 -2.48 30.97
N LEU A 86 -1.88 -1.66 31.61
CA LEU A 86 -2.58 -2.00 32.86
C LEU A 86 -4.03 -2.40 32.55
N PRO A 87 -4.68 -3.22 33.40
CA PRO A 87 -6.03 -3.72 33.14
C PRO A 87 -7.14 -2.66 33.01
N THR A 88 -6.97 -1.52 33.65
CA THR A 88 -7.90 -0.39 33.51
C THR A 88 -7.69 0.24 32.13
N GLN A 89 -8.75 0.35 31.34
CA GLN A 89 -8.69 0.85 29.95
C GLN A 89 -7.93 2.17 29.85
N ASN A 90 -7.03 2.23 28.86
CA ASN A 90 -6.19 3.39 28.54
C ASN A 90 -5.22 3.80 29.67
N GLU A 91 -4.84 2.90 30.55
CA GLU A 91 -3.75 3.16 31.48
C GLU A 91 -2.52 2.34 31.11
N ASN A 92 -1.42 3.03 30.96
CA ASN A 92 -0.10 2.46 30.69
C ASN A 92 0.86 2.90 31.78
N TYR A 93 1.85 2.06 32.06
CA TYR A 93 2.93 2.40 32.98
C TYR A 93 4.27 2.37 32.22
N THR A 94 5.02 3.48 32.31
CA THR A 94 6.36 3.60 31.72
C THR A 94 7.39 3.43 32.83
N PHE A 95 8.34 2.53 32.64
CA PHE A 95 9.41 2.26 33.61
C PHE A 95 10.52 3.31 33.51
N SER A 96 10.95 3.87 34.66
CA SER A 96 12.13 4.74 34.76
C SER A 96 13.44 3.95 34.83
N ASP A 97 13.38 2.73 35.35
CA ASP A 97 14.54 1.90 35.63
C ASP A 97 14.48 0.54 34.96
N SER A 98 15.66 -0.03 34.75
CA SER A 98 15.78 -1.37 34.17
C SER A 98 15.74 -2.44 35.24
N THR A 99 15.07 -3.56 34.93
CA THR A 99 14.95 -4.74 35.82
C THR A 99 15.22 -6.02 35.00
N LYS A 100 16.05 -6.89 35.55
CA LYS A 100 16.38 -8.15 34.89
C LYS A 100 15.29 -9.22 35.07
N LYS A 101 15.17 -10.09 34.07
CA LYS A 101 14.28 -11.26 34.13
C LYS A 101 14.44 -12.00 35.47
N GLY A 102 13.32 -12.36 36.08
CA GLY A 102 13.25 -13.08 37.33
C GLY A 102 13.26 -12.19 38.58
N GLN A 103 13.66 -10.94 38.47
CA GLN A 103 13.62 -9.98 39.58
C GLN A 103 12.20 -9.44 39.82
N THR A 104 11.97 -8.93 41.04
CA THR A 104 10.71 -8.31 41.41
C THR A 104 10.83 -6.82 41.29
N ILE A 105 9.81 -6.19 40.70
CA ILE A 105 9.69 -4.75 40.59
C ILE A 105 8.39 -4.30 41.25
N THR A 106 8.45 -3.13 41.90
CA THR A 106 7.28 -2.48 42.49
C THR A 106 7.08 -1.13 41.84
N PHE A 107 5.87 -0.87 41.39
CA PHE A 107 5.50 0.39 40.74
C PHE A 107 4.14 0.88 41.20
N TYR A 108 3.85 2.15 40.92
CA TYR A 108 2.64 2.83 41.35
C TYR A 108 1.75 3.18 40.18
N SER A 109 0.54 2.65 40.15
CA SER A 109 -0.46 2.99 39.13
C SER A 109 -1.21 4.27 39.46
N HIS A 110 -1.53 5.09 38.47
CA HIS A 110 -2.28 6.35 38.71
C HIS A 110 -3.71 6.08 39.16
N LYS A 111 -4.35 5.09 38.59
CA LYS A 111 -5.70 4.64 38.96
C LYS A 111 -5.63 3.36 39.78
N ARG A 112 -6.65 3.15 40.61
CA ARG A 112 -6.79 1.87 41.30
C ARG A 112 -7.04 0.77 40.28
N GLN A 113 -6.17 -0.21 40.28
CA GLN A 113 -6.27 -1.41 39.44
C GLN A 113 -6.99 -2.53 40.22
N ASN A 114 -7.49 -3.52 39.51
CA ASN A 114 -8.00 -4.74 40.12
C ASN A 114 -7.24 -5.94 39.54
N MET A 115 -6.00 -6.09 39.98
CA MET A 115 -5.10 -7.12 39.47
C MET A 115 -5.11 -8.34 40.38
N LYS A 116 -5.13 -9.53 39.76
CA LYS A 116 -5.05 -10.79 40.48
C LYS A 116 -3.61 -11.28 40.52
N LYS A 117 -3.25 -11.98 41.59
CA LYS A 117 -1.97 -12.70 41.67
C LYS A 117 -1.85 -13.67 40.47
N GLY A 118 -0.69 -13.67 39.83
CA GLY A 118 -0.44 -14.48 38.63
C GLY A 118 -0.88 -13.82 37.31
N GLN A 119 -1.59 -12.70 37.35
CA GLN A 119 -2.01 -11.99 36.14
C GLN A 119 -0.78 -11.52 35.34
N ILE A 120 -0.84 -11.67 34.02
CA ILE A 120 0.21 -11.22 33.10
C ILE A 120 -0.07 -9.78 32.68
N LEU A 121 0.95 -8.95 32.69
CA LEU A 121 0.95 -7.61 32.10
C LEU A 121 1.82 -7.63 30.85
N ASN A 122 1.26 -7.14 29.76
CA ASN A 122 1.94 -7.12 28.47
C ASN A 122 2.70 -5.81 28.26
N ARG A 123 3.93 -5.93 27.74
CA ARG A 123 4.71 -4.79 27.25
C ARG A 123 4.20 -4.41 25.87
N THR A 124 3.81 -3.16 25.70
CA THR A 124 3.33 -2.58 24.45
C THR A 124 4.38 -1.67 23.80
N ARG A 125 5.47 -1.36 24.49
CA ARG A 125 6.61 -0.62 23.95
C ARG A 125 7.90 -1.16 24.54
N ASN A 126 8.80 -1.61 23.68
CA ASN A 126 10.15 -2.02 24.05
C ASN A 126 11.14 -0.94 23.60
N GLU A 127 11.55 -0.09 24.53
CA GLU A 127 12.41 1.05 24.22
C GLU A 127 13.81 0.62 23.74
N SER A 128 14.37 -0.42 24.32
CA SER A 128 15.66 -0.97 23.89
C SER A 128 15.61 -1.49 22.43
N LEU A 129 14.52 -2.14 22.05
CA LEU A 129 14.30 -2.61 20.66
C LEU A 129 14.13 -1.43 19.70
N ILE A 130 13.35 -0.43 20.09
CA ILE A 130 13.12 0.77 19.26
C ILE A 130 14.43 1.51 19.02
N ASN A 131 15.23 1.73 20.06
CA ASN A 131 16.53 2.38 19.96
C ASN A 131 17.47 1.57 19.07
N LYS A 132 17.52 0.25 19.23
CA LYS A 132 18.30 -0.63 18.36
C LYS A 132 17.89 -0.50 16.90
N ILE A 133 16.60 -0.49 16.59
CA ILE A 133 16.07 -0.34 15.22
C ILE A 133 16.45 1.04 14.66
N HIS A 134 16.29 2.09 15.49
CA HIS A 134 16.67 3.43 15.12
C HIS A 134 18.15 3.51 14.74
N ASP A 135 19.05 3.00 15.59
CA ASP A 135 20.49 3.11 15.39
C ASP A 135 21.01 2.23 14.25
N THR A 136 20.43 1.02 14.07
CA THR A 136 20.95 0.05 13.11
C THR A 136 20.27 0.11 11.74
N ILE A 137 19.05 0.64 11.67
CA ILE A 137 18.24 0.62 10.43
C ILE A 137 17.86 2.05 10.02
N ILE A 138 17.15 2.80 10.90
CA ILE A 138 16.57 4.09 10.51
C ILE A 138 17.65 5.16 10.31
N SER A 139 18.61 5.25 11.22
CA SER A 139 19.71 6.23 11.14
C SER A 139 20.81 5.82 10.18
N ARG A 140 20.80 4.57 9.72
CA ARG A 140 21.81 4.07 8.79
C ARG A 140 21.52 4.58 7.38
N LYS A 141 22.41 5.42 6.87
CA LYS A 141 22.42 5.73 5.44
C LYS A 141 22.98 4.54 4.69
N VAL A 142 22.13 3.85 3.94
CA VAL A 142 22.56 2.83 2.99
C VAL A 142 23.17 3.54 1.79
N LYS A 143 24.38 3.17 1.43
CA LYS A 143 25.09 3.73 0.27
C LYS A 143 25.47 2.61 -0.70
N GLU A 144 25.42 2.95 -1.97
CA GLU A 144 25.84 2.07 -3.04
C GLU A 144 27.38 1.97 -3.08
N LYS A 145 27.89 0.75 -3.20
CA LYS A 145 29.31 0.47 -3.22
C LYS A 145 29.86 0.69 -4.62
N ILE A 146 30.87 1.55 -4.72
CA ILE A 146 31.55 1.87 -5.96
C ILE A 146 33.04 1.58 -5.88
N ASN A 147 33.64 1.31 -7.02
CA ASN A 147 35.10 1.19 -7.14
C ASN A 147 35.66 2.45 -7.80
N GLY A 148 36.85 2.85 -7.39
CA GLY A 148 37.52 4.04 -7.97
C GLY A 148 38.98 3.80 -8.20
N LYS A 149 39.52 4.47 -9.25
CA LYS A 149 40.96 4.54 -9.54
C LYS A 149 41.35 6.00 -9.80
N LEU A 150 42.20 6.54 -8.95
CA LEU A 150 42.76 7.90 -9.10
C LEU A 150 44.20 7.81 -9.50
N ILE A 151 44.59 8.50 -10.59
CA ILE A 151 45.96 8.57 -11.08
C ILE A 151 46.37 10.04 -11.06
N LEU A 152 47.44 10.34 -10.34
CA LEU A 152 48.06 11.65 -10.26
C LEU A 152 49.50 11.56 -10.77
N SER A 153 49.80 12.19 -11.92
CA SER A 153 51.12 12.22 -12.56
C SER A 153 51.56 13.67 -12.78
N VAL A 154 52.79 14.03 -12.37
CA VAL A 154 53.31 15.39 -12.53
C VAL A 154 53.25 15.82 -14.00
N GLY A 155 52.69 16.99 -14.28
CA GLY A 155 52.53 17.55 -15.63
C GLY A 155 51.30 17.04 -16.40
N GLU A 156 50.64 16.00 -15.95
CA GLU A 156 49.42 15.46 -16.57
C GLU A 156 48.17 15.89 -15.80
N PRO A 157 46.98 15.95 -16.45
CA PRO A 157 45.74 16.13 -15.76
C PRO A 157 45.47 14.97 -14.77
N ALA A 158 44.93 15.27 -13.59
CA ALA A 158 44.45 14.25 -12.65
C ALA A 158 43.36 13.38 -13.31
N LYS A 159 43.45 12.05 -13.21
CA LYS A 159 42.49 11.13 -13.82
C LYS A 159 41.79 10.37 -12.73
N LEU A 160 40.44 10.33 -12.79
CA LEU A 160 39.60 9.59 -11.89
C LEU A 160 38.63 8.73 -12.69
N GLU A 161 38.75 7.41 -12.51
CA GLU A 161 37.79 6.43 -12.95
C GLU A 161 36.91 6.03 -11.78
N VAL A 162 35.60 5.97 -12.01
CA VAL A 162 34.62 5.46 -11.02
C VAL A 162 33.70 4.43 -11.69
N VAL A 163 33.55 3.27 -11.04
CA VAL A 163 32.80 2.14 -11.58
C VAL A 163 31.72 1.72 -10.61
N TYR A 164 30.49 1.59 -11.13
CA TYR A 164 29.35 1.01 -10.46
C TYR A 164 28.61 0.06 -11.41
N GLN A 165 28.61 -1.21 -11.09
CA GLN A 165 28.03 -2.28 -11.94
C GLN A 165 28.57 -2.19 -13.38
N ASP A 166 27.70 -1.86 -14.35
CA ASP A 166 28.00 -1.69 -15.77
C ASP A 166 28.17 -0.21 -16.19
N CYS A 167 28.24 0.71 -15.24
CA CYS A 167 28.51 2.14 -15.47
C CYS A 167 29.96 2.45 -15.12
N THR A 168 30.67 3.07 -16.06
CA THR A 168 32.03 3.58 -15.86
C THR A 168 32.09 5.05 -16.22
N VAL A 169 32.66 5.83 -15.35
CA VAL A 169 32.90 7.27 -15.55
C VAL A 169 34.38 7.56 -15.47
N ASP A 170 34.94 8.08 -16.56
CA ASP A 170 36.32 8.54 -16.64
C ASP A 170 36.34 10.08 -16.72
N LEU A 171 36.93 10.74 -15.74
CA LEU A 171 37.06 12.18 -15.73
C LEU A 171 38.50 12.62 -15.54
N THR A 172 38.81 13.73 -16.18
CA THR A 172 40.08 14.46 -16.01
C THR A 172 39.84 15.76 -15.25
N GLY A 173 40.73 16.01 -14.29
CA GLY A 173 40.73 17.22 -13.49
C GLY A 173 41.80 18.21 -13.92
N GLU A 174 42.23 19.08 -12.99
CA GLU A 174 43.29 20.01 -13.19
C GLU A 174 44.65 19.31 -13.36
N PRO A 175 45.64 19.96 -14.04
CA PRO A 175 46.98 19.45 -14.15
C PRO A 175 47.66 19.30 -12.78
N VAL A 176 48.29 18.16 -12.56
CA VAL A 176 49.03 17.87 -11.33
C VAL A 176 50.36 18.57 -11.38
N GLN A 177 50.69 19.34 -10.35
CA GLN A 177 51.94 20.07 -10.21
C GLN A 177 52.99 19.24 -9.49
N GLU A 178 54.24 19.62 -9.67
CA GLU A 178 55.34 19.10 -8.85
C GLU A 178 55.33 19.78 -7.46
N ALA A 179 55.45 19.00 -6.41
CA ALA A 179 55.44 19.50 -5.04
C ALA A 179 56.74 20.28 -4.74
N LEU A 180 56.61 21.57 -4.42
CA LEU A 180 57.76 22.40 -4.09
C LEU A 180 58.38 22.11 -2.71
N ASN A 181 57.58 21.72 -1.74
CA ASN A 181 58.02 21.48 -0.37
C ASN A 181 57.70 20.06 0.11
N GLN A 182 56.43 19.69 0.18
CA GLN A 182 55.97 18.40 0.70
C GLN A 182 55.01 17.71 -0.25
N PRO A 183 55.35 16.52 -0.78
CA PRO A 183 54.47 15.76 -1.65
C PRO A 183 53.17 15.34 -0.92
N MET A 184 52.10 15.13 -1.68
CA MET A 184 50.85 14.61 -1.16
C MET A 184 51.02 13.16 -0.73
N GLN A 185 50.50 12.83 0.46
CA GLN A 185 50.49 11.47 0.99
C GLN A 185 49.21 10.76 0.58
N ILE A 186 49.33 9.47 0.26
CA ILE A 186 48.21 8.62 -0.20
C ILE A 186 47.08 8.63 0.82
N GLU A 187 47.37 8.50 2.12
CA GLU A 187 46.41 8.46 3.21
C GLU A 187 45.55 9.73 3.28
N ARG A 188 46.18 10.88 3.00
CA ARG A 188 45.47 12.17 2.97
C ARG A 188 44.56 12.30 1.76
N ILE A 189 44.99 11.82 0.60
CA ILE A 189 44.19 11.79 -0.63
C ILE A 189 43.02 10.82 -0.43
N GLU A 190 43.25 9.60 0.04
CA GLU A 190 42.26 8.59 0.27
C GLU A 190 41.18 9.09 1.23
N LYS A 191 41.58 9.63 2.39
CA LYS A 191 40.67 10.24 3.34
C LYS A 191 39.79 11.32 2.72
N GLN A 192 40.31 12.09 1.77
CA GLN A 192 39.55 13.14 1.11
C GLN A 192 38.59 12.55 0.05
N MET A 193 39.05 11.58 -0.73
CA MET A 193 38.24 10.93 -1.75
C MET A 193 37.06 10.14 -1.15
N ARG A 194 37.27 9.50 0.00
CA ARG A 194 36.20 8.77 0.72
C ARG A 194 35.16 9.66 1.37
N LYS A 195 35.26 10.99 1.32
CA LYS A 195 34.23 11.92 1.82
C LYS A 195 33.06 12.05 0.84
N THR A 196 32.25 11.03 0.75
CA THR A 196 31.08 10.98 -0.14
C THR A 196 29.76 11.25 0.60
N GLY A 197 29.80 11.95 1.74
CA GLY A 197 28.69 12.10 2.69
C GLY A 197 27.37 12.63 2.10
N ASN A 198 27.45 13.45 1.05
CA ASN A 198 26.28 14.08 0.41
C ASN A 198 25.80 13.34 -0.86
N THR A 199 26.30 12.13 -1.11
CA THR A 199 25.93 11.32 -2.27
C THR A 199 25.42 9.95 -1.83
N GLU A 200 24.76 9.24 -2.71
CA GLU A 200 24.28 7.87 -2.50
C GLU A 200 25.42 6.82 -2.58
N PHE A 201 26.66 7.25 -2.81
CA PHE A 201 27.81 6.36 -3.06
C PHE A 201 28.81 6.33 -1.92
N GLU A 202 29.50 5.21 -1.75
CA GLU A 202 30.72 5.08 -0.97
C GLU A 202 31.73 4.17 -1.67
N PHE A 203 33.02 4.54 -1.63
CA PHE A 203 34.08 3.72 -2.22
C PHE A 203 34.30 2.44 -1.39
N GLU A 204 34.04 1.30 -2.00
CA GLU A 204 34.44 -0.02 -1.47
C GLU A 204 35.94 -0.22 -1.68
N HIS A 205 36.37 -0.12 -2.94
CA HIS A 205 37.78 -0.15 -3.33
C HIS A 205 38.16 1.17 -3.99
N LEU A 206 39.28 1.78 -3.53
CA LEU A 206 39.83 2.98 -4.08
C LEU A 206 41.33 2.78 -4.28
N GLN A 207 41.76 2.65 -5.53
CA GLN A 207 43.17 2.58 -5.92
C GLN A 207 43.72 3.99 -6.19
N ILE A 208 44.84 4.32 -5.62
CA ILE A 208 45.52 5.64 -5.83
C ILE A 208 46.92 5.37 -6.32
N GLU A 209 47.23 5.92 -7.50
CA GLU A 209 48.54 5.85 -8.13
C GLU A 209 49.16 7.26 -8.19
N LEU A 210 50.34 7.41 -7.58
CA LEU A 210 51.10 8.66 -7.58
C LEU A 210 52.37 8.47 -8.40
N LEU A 211 52.53 9.26 -9.45
CA LEU A 211 53.70 9.22 -10.34
C LEU A 211 54.50 10.51 -10.21
N GLY A 212 55.55 10.45 -9.39
CA GLY A 212 56.41 11.59 -9.03
C GLY A 212 56.00 12.27 -7.72
N ASN A 213 56.64 13.42 -7.43
CA ASN A 213 56.32 14.23 -6.26
C ASN A 213 55.12 15.12 -6.55
N VAL A 214 53.90 14.53 -6.43
CA VAL A 214 52.68 15.17 -6.87
C VAL A 214 52.14 16.18 -5.87
N PHE A 215 51.59 17.27 -6.40
CA PHE A 215 50.80 18.25 -5.68
C PHE A 215 49.55 18.61 -6.47
N LEU A 216 48.41 18.57 -5.82
CA LEU A 216 47.10 19.02 -6.34
C LEU A 216 46.34 19.72 -5.22
N PRO A 217 45.76 20.90 -5.44
CA PRO A 217 44.91 21.54 -4.42
C PRO A 217 43.79 20.63 -3.96
N MET A 218 43.51 20.62 -2.67
CA MET A 218 42.42 19.80 -2.12
C MET A 218 41.06 20.19 -2.69
N GLN A 219 40.87 21.43 -3.11
CA GLN A 219 39.66 21.88 -3.77
C GLN A 219 39.49 21.18 -5.13
N SER A 220 40.54 21.12 -5.95
CA SER A 220 40.52 20.47 -7.26
C SER A 220 40.22 18.97 -7.15
N LEU A 221 40.78 18.31 -6.12
CA LEU A 221 40.51 16.92 -5.84
C LEU A 221 39.03 16.70 -5.44
N ASN A 222 38.46 17.60 -4.63
CA ASN A 222 37.05 17.55 -4.26
C ASN A 222 36.12 17.80 -5.44
N GLU A 223 36.45 18.73 -6.31
CA GLU A 223 35.68 19.02 -7.53
C GLU A 223 35.69 17.85 -8.49
N LEU A 224 36.87 17.22 -8.70
CA LEU A 224 37.00 16.03 -9.53
C LEU A 224 36.09 14.87 -8.99
N ARG A 225 36.21 14.59 -7.69
CA ARG A 225 35.37 13.59 -7.04
C ARG A 225 33.88 13.91 -7.22
N ARG A 226 33.42 15.14 -6.90
CA ARG A 226 32.03 15.54 -7.00
C ARG A 226 31.51 15.37 -8.42
N LYS A 227 32.24 15.90 -9.42
CA LYS A 227 31.85 15.75 -10.82
C LYS A 227 31.74 14.29 -11.26
N ALA A 228 32.68 13.44 -10.79
CA ALA A 228 32.62 12.00 -11.11
C ALA A 228 31.41 11.32 -10.54
N LEU A 229 31.03 11.60 -9.28
CA LEU A 229 29.87 11.03 -8.64
C LEU A 229 28.55 11.57 -9.24
N ASP A 230 28.47 12.87 -9.53
CA ASP A 230 27.31 13.47 -10.20
C ASP A 230 27.12 12.89 -11.61
N THR A 231 28.22 12.70 -12.36
CA THR A 231 28.17 12.07 -13.70
C THR A 231 27.75 10.60 -13.63
N LEU A 232 28.21 9.87 -12.61
CA LEU A 232 27.83 8.48 -12.39
C LEU A 232 26.33 8.37 -12.07
N GLU A 233 25.83 9.23 -11.19
CA GLU A 233 24.41 9.30 -10.86
C GLU A 233 23.55 9.58 -12.10
N ASP A 234 23.96 10.57 -12.91
CA ASP A 234 23.26 10.89 -14.16
C ASP A 234 23.24 9.71 -15.14
N GLN A 235 24.36 8.97 -15.28
CA GLN A 235 24.41 7.79 -16.14
C GLN A 235 23.47 6.68 -15.66
N ILE A 236 23.41 6.43 -14.35
CA ILE A 236 22.50 5.45 -13.75
C ILE A 236 21.05 5.87 -13.99
N LEU A 237 20.71 7.13 -13.73
CA LEU A 237 19.37 7.65 -13.90
C LEU A 237 18.91 7.67 -15.35
N GLN A 238 19.82 7.91 -16.31
CA GLN A 238 19.47 7.86 -17.73
C GLN A 238 19.02 6.49 -18.20
N LYS A 239 19.49 5.39 -17.59
CA LYS A 239 19.05 4.04 -17.94
C LYS A 239 17.57 3.81 -17.59
N THR A 240 17.07 4.46 -16.55
CA THR A 240 15.69 4.33 -16.09
C THR A 240 14.81 5.49 -16.56
N ARG A 241 15.40 6.56 -17.08
CA ARG A 241 14.68 7.73 -17.54
C ARG A 241 13.81 7.36 -18.74
N ARG A 242 12.51 7.52 -18.58
CA ARG A 242 11.58 7.37 -19.70
C ARG A 242 11.88 8.45 -20.73
N LYS A 243 12.02 8.07 -21.99
CA LYS A 243 12.01 9.05 -23.07
C LYS A 243 10.67 9.77 -23.01
N SER A 244 10.65 11.09 -22.91
CA SER A 244 9.41 11.83 -23.05
C SER A 244 8.87 11.49 -24.45
N SER A 245 7.78 10.72 -24.51
CA SER A 245 6.93 10.80 -25.69
C SER A 245 6.44 12.23 -25.76
N ASP A 246 6.27 12.80 -26.94
CA ASP A 246 5.61 14.06 -27.12
C ASP A 246 4.38 14.04 -26.22
N ALA A 247 4.30 15.01 -25.30
CA ALA A 247 3.18 15.07 -24.37
C ALA A 247 1.89 14.97 -25.18
N PRO A 248 0.98 14.04 -24.87
CA PRO A 248 -0.24 13.94 -25.63
C PRO A 248 -0.85 15.32 -25.67
N LYS A 249 -1.09 15.85 -26.88
CA LYS A 249 -1.73 17.14 -27.07
C LYS A 249 -2.99 17.14 -26.22
N TYR A 250 -3.11 18.12 -25.34
CA TYR A 250 -4.28 18.31 -24.49
C TYR A 250 -5.53 18.10 -25.36
N MET A 251 -6.40 17.19 -24.95
CA MET A 251 -7.67 17.03 -25.64
C MET A 251 -8.40 18.35 -25.60
N GLU A 252 -8.73 18.89 -26.77
CA GLU A 252 -9.58 20.05 -26.88
C GLU A 252 -10.87 19.80 -26.09
N LYS A 253 -11.36 20.82 -25.40
CA LYS A 253 -12.64 20.74 -24.71
C LYS A 253 -13.69 20.34 -25.74
N SER A 254 -14.28 19.17 -25.62
CA SER A 254 -15.47 18.84 -26.37
C SER A 254 -16.53 19.88 -25.99
N VAL A 255 -17.09 20.55 -26.97
CA VAL A 255 -18.24 21.43 -26.74
C VAL A 255 -19.39 20.50 -26.42
N ALA A 256 -19.88 20.57 -25.18
CA ALA A 256 -20.99 19.75 -24.73
C ALA A 256 -22.18 19.97 -25.69
N ALA A 257 -22.67 18.92 -26.28
CA ALA A 257 -23.96 18.94 -26.91
C ALA A 257 -25.02 19.28 -25.83
N ASP A 258 -25.79 20.32 -26.04
CA ASP A 258 -26.78 20.85 -25.08
C ASP A 258 -28.01 19.92 -25.03
N THR A 259 -27.79 18.66 -24.55
CA THR A 259 -28.89 17.71 -24.33
C THR A 259 -29.40 17.92 -22.91
N LYS A 260 -30.37 18.86 -22.79
CA LYS A 260 -31.18 19.01 -21.58
C LYS A 260 -32.14 17.83 -21.45
N CYS A 261 -31.65 16.74 -20.88
CA CYS A 261 -32.52 15.66 -20.43
C CYS A 261 -32.50 15.63 -18.91
N ASN A 262 -33.60 15.98 -18.28
CA ASN A 262 -33.82 15.78 -16.84
C ASN A 262 -34.30 14.32 -16.65
N CYS A 263 -33.41 13.36 -16.83
CA CYS A 263 -33.71 11.94 -16.65
C CYS A 263 -33.39 11.51 -15.22
N PHE A 264 -34.33 10.80 -14.58
CA PHE A 264 -34.09 10.18 -13.27
C PHE A 264 -33.89 8.68 -13.45
N TYR A 265 -32.78 8.20 -12.89
CA TYR A 265 -32.43 6.79 -12.83
C TYR A 265 -32.36 6.36 -11.39
N VAL A 266 -32.83 5.16 -11.07
CA VAL A 266 -32.97 4.68 -9.69
C VAL A 266 -32.35 3.31 -9.55
N SER A 267 -31.46 3.13 -8.57
CA SER A 267 -30.98 1.84 -8.14
C SER A 267 -31.93 1.23 -7.09
N VAL A 268 -32.32 -0.02 -7.29
CA VAL A 268 -33.25 -0.75 -6.39
C VAL A 268 -32.61 -2.05 -5.90
N GLU A 269 -32.75 -2.32 -4.62
CA GLU A 269 -32.17 -3.48 -3.91
C GLU A 269 -33.25 -4.39 -3.34
N THR A 270 -34.52 -3.94 -3.30
CA THR A 270 -35.64 -4.74 -2.77
C THR A 270 -36.84 -4.72 -3.71
N SER A 271 -37.67 -5.76 -3.61
CA SER A 271 -38.90 -5.85 -4.41
C SER A 271 -39.88 -4.73 -4.13
N GLU A 272 -39.95 -4.24 -2.88
CA GLU A 272 -40.79 -3.13 -2.49
C GLU A 272 -40.36 -1.83 -3.16
N GLN A 273 -39.05 -1.56 -3.21
CA GLN A 273 -38.50 -0.43 -3.93
C GLN A 273 -38.84 -0.52 -5.43
N LEU A 274 -38.70 -1.67 -6.05
CA LEU A 274 -39.04 -1.88 -7.45
C LEU A 274 -40.53 -1.55 -7.70
N LEU A 275 -41.43 -2.06 -6.88
CA LEU A 275 -42.87 -1.82 -7.00
C LEU A 275 -43.23 -0.33 -6.88
N GLU A 276 -42.56 0.41 -6.00
CA GLU A 276 -42.79 1.85 -5.87
C GLU A 276 -42.22 2.62 -7.08
N VAL A 277 -41.01 2.31 -7.53
CA VAL A 277 -40.39 2.96 -8.68
C VAL A 277 -41.17 2.73 -9.97
N LEU A 278 -41.84 1.60 -10.11
CA LEU A 278 -42.72 1.34 -11.27
C LEU A 278 -43.93 2.27 -11.36
N LYS A 279 -44.37 2.88 -10.26
CA LYS A 279 -45.47 3.85 -10.21
C LYS A 279 -45.03 5.28 -10.60
N GLU A 280 -43.72 5.55 -10.51
CA GLU A 280 -43.19 6.90 -10.70
C GLU A 280 -42.90 7.19 -12.18
N SER A 281 -43.69 8.07 -12.79
CA SER A 281 -43.55 8.42 -14.21
C SER A 281 -42.24 9.18 -14.54
N SER A 282 -41.65 9.84 -13.55
CA SER A 282 -40.41 10.60 -13.71
C SER A 282 -39.19 9.74 -13.87
N VAL A 283 -39.22 8.46 -13.49
CA VAL A 283 -38.09 7.49 -13.60
C VAL A 283 -38.09 6.86 -14.98
N GLN A 284 -36.96 6.97 -15.67
CA GLN A 284 -36.76 6.38 -16.99
C GLN A 284 -35.96 5.09 -16.98
N ARG A 285 -35.00 4.97 -16.04
CA ARG A 285 -34.12 3.80 -15.93
C ARG A 285 -34.09 3.24 -14.51
N ILE A 286 -34.10 1.92 -14.42
CA ILE A 286 -33.97 1.19 -13.17
C ILE A 286 -32.67 0.36 -13.22
N TYR A 287 -31.82 0.52 -12.21
CA TYR A 287 -30.68 -0.36 -11.97
C TYR A 287 -31.09 -1.39 -10.91
N LEU A 288 -31.32 -2.63 -11.31
CA LEU A 288 -31.70 -3.72 -10.41
C LEU A 288 -30.45 -4.38 -9.83
N ASP A 289 -30.28 -4.36 -8.51
CA ASP A 289 -29.11 -4.97 -7.88
C ASP A 289 -29.08 -6.50 -8.08
N CYS A 290 -27.88 -7.06 -8.31
CA CYS A 290 -27.70 -8.48 -8.61
C CYS A 290 -28.26 -9.39 -7.50
N ASN A 291 -28.18 -8.98 -6.21
CA ASN A 291 -28.71 -9.80 -5.13
C ASN A 291 -30.25 -9.92 -5.18
N LEU A 292 -30.92 -8.88 -5.65
CA LEU A 292 -32.36 -8.94 -5.90
C LEU A 292 -32.65 -9.75 -7.16
N ALA A 293 -31.91 -9.51 -8.24
CA ALA A 293 -32.04 -10.26 -9.49
C ALA A 293 -31.87 -11.76 -9.24
N GLU A 294 -30.86 -12.18 -8.50
CA GLU A 294 -30.60 -13.58 -8.14
C GLU A 294 -31.78 -14.26 -7.43
N ARG A 295 -32.47 -13.56 -6.56
CA ARG A 295 -33.67 -14.07 -5.88
C ARG A 295 -34.85 -14.29 -6.85
N ILE A 296 -34.86 -13.51 -7.93
CA ILE A 296 -35.90 -13.55 -8.97
C ILE A 296 -35.54 -14.58 -10.04
N TRP A 297 -34.24 -14.90 -10.27
CA TRP A 297 -33.80 -15.85 -11.28
C TRP A 297 -34.34 -17.27 -11.10
N GLU A 298 -34.56 -17.68 -9.85
CA GLU A 298 -35.19 -18.97 -9.52
C GLU A 298 -36.70 -18.95 -9.83
N ASN A 299 -37.25 -17.78 -10.16
CA ASN A 299 -38.64 -17.61 -10.50
C ASN A 299 -38.81 -17.59 -12.03
N PRO A 300 -39.65 -18.40 -12.66
CA PRO A 300 -39.84 -18.43 -14.12
C PRO A 300 -40.27 -17.09 -14.74
N ASN A 301 -40.51 -16.07 -13.96
CA ASN A 301 -41.11 -14.80 -14.33
C ASN A 301 -40.10 -13.64 -14.50
N LEU A 302 -38.78 -13.92 -14.64
CA LEU A 302 -37.80 -12.82 -14.84
C LEU A 302 -38.14 -11.97 -16.08
N ASN A 303 -38.37 -12.62 -17.20
CA ASN A 303 -38.71 -11.92 -18.45
C ASN A 303 -40.05 -11.21 -18.35
N ASP A 304 -41.06 -11.78 -17.67
CA ASP A 304 -42.34 -11.11 -17.42
C ASP A 304 -42.17 -9.86 -16.57
N MET A 305 -41.29 -9.91 -15.57
CA MET A 305 -40.95 -8.73 -14.75
C MET A 305 -40.28 -7.66 -15.62
N ILE A 306 -39.27 -8.03 -16.42
CA ILE A 306 -38.59 -7.10 -17.35
C ILE A 306 -39.62 -6.50 -18.32
N GLN A 307 -40.45 -7.32 -18.92
CA GLN A 307 -41.52 -6.87 -19.82
C GLN A 307 -42.46 -5.88 -19.12
N SER A 308 -42.83 -6.16 -17.88
CA SER A 308 -43.70 -5.23 -17.11
C SER A 308 -43.07 -3.86 -16.88
N VAL A 309 -41.74 -3.77 -16.83
CA VAL A 309 -40.98 -2.52 -16.77
C VAL A 309 -41.05 -1.81 -18.11
N HIS A 310 -40.83 -2.51 -19.21
CA HIS A 310 -40.90 -1.98 -20.57
C HIS A 310 -42.30 -1.48 -20.93
N GLU A 311 -43.36 -2.17 -20.52
CA GLU A 311 -44.74 -1.73 -20.74
C GLU A 311 -45.07 -0.38 -20.06
N ARG A 312 -44.26 -0.01 -19.04
CA ARG A 312 -44.37 1.31 -18.38
C ARG A 312 -43.44 2.35 -18.98
N GLY A 313 -42.82 2.06 -20.13
CA GLY A 313 -41.89 2.94 -20.85
C GLY A 313 -40.57 3.18 -20.14
N LYS A 314 -40.13 2.26 -19.29
CA LYS A 314 -38.86 2.33 -18.54
C LYS A 314 -37.86 1.32 -19.06
N THR A 315 -36.56 1.63 -18.90
CA THR A 315 -35.48 0.70 -19.13
C THR A 315 -35.00 0.06 -17.83
N ILE A 316 -34.50 -1.17 -17.90
CA ILE A 316 -33.99 -1.90 -16.75
C ILE A 316 -32.60 -2.51 -17.04
N TYR A 317 -31.64 -2.20 -16.17
CA TYR A 317 -30.28 -2.64 -16.24
C TYR A 317 -29.93 -3.52 -15.06
N LEU A 318 -29.19 -4.60 -15.31
CA LEU A 318 -28.68 -5.48 -14.25
C LEU A 318 -27.47 -4.83 -13.58
N GLY A 319 -27.53 -4.54 -12.28
CA GLY A 319 -26.38 -4.11 -11.49
C GLY A 319 -25.49 -5.28 -11.13
N MET A 320 -24.29 -5.34 -11.69
CA MET A 320 -23.30 -6.38 -11.40
C MET A 320 -22.79 -6.25 -9.94
N PRO A 321 -22.30 -7.34 -9.33
CA PRO A 321 -21.89 -7.32 -7.93
C PRO A 321 -20.73 -6.33 -7.67
N HIS A 322 -20.71 -5.73 -6.48
CA HIS A 322 -19.62 -4.87 -6.06
C HIS A 322 -18.26 -5.58 -5.99
N ILE A 323 -18.27 -6.88 -5.68
CA ILE A 323 -17.07 -7.71 -5.60
C ILE A 323 -17.27 -8.92 -6.50
N PHE A 324 -16.42 -9.02 -7.52
CA PHE A 324 -16.44 -10.10 -8.50
C PHE A 324 -15.13 -10.90 -8.39
N ARG A 325 -15.18 -12.06 -7.71
CA ARG A 325 -14.03 -12.96 -7.52
C ARG A 325 -14.33 -14.32 -8.13
N THR A 326 -13.39 -15.26 -8.05
CA THR A 326 -13.51 -16.61 -8.61
C THR A 326 -14.83 -17.29 -8.26
N ASP A 327 -15.27 -17.20 -6.99
CA ASP A 327 -16.54 -17.82 -6.55
C ASP A 327 -17.76 -17.13 -7.20
N ALA A 328 -17.69 -15.80 -7.40
CA ALA A 328 -18.72 -15.05 -8.12
C ALA A 328 -18.70 -15.38 -9.61
N ASN A 329 -17.51 -15.54 -10.22
CA ASN A 329 -17.38 -15.93 -11.61
C ASN A 329 -18.06 -17.27 -11.91
N VAL A 330 -17.79 -18.30 -11.09
CA VAL A 330 -18.43 -19.62 -11.23
C VAL A 330 -19.96 -19.52 -11.11
N LYS A 331 -20.45 -18.72 -10.15
CA LYS A 331 -21.87 -18.50 -9.97
C LYS A 331 -22.50 -17.79 -11.18
N HIS A 332 -21.85 -16.76 -11.70
CA HIS A 332 -22.36 -16.02 -12.86
C HIS A 332 -22.26 -16.81 -14.16
N GLU A 333 -21.27 -17.70 -14.31
CA GLU A 333 -21.24 -18.67 -15.41
C GLU A 333 -22.43 -19.63 -15.35
N ALA A 334 -22.79 -20.12 -14.15
CA ALA A 334 -23.96 -20.96 -13.98
C ALA A 334 -25.29 -20.23 -14.27
N CYS A 335 -25.30 -18.89 -14.09
CA CYS A 335 -26.45 -18.04 -14.37
C CYS A 335 -26.32 -17.29 -15.71
N TYR A 336 -25.50 -17.78 -16.63
CA TYR A 336 -25.21 -17.15 -17.92
C TYR A 336 -26.47 -16.71 -18.68
N ALA A 337 -27.44 -17.60 -18.83
CA ALA A 337 -28.68 -17.31 -19.53
C ALA A 337 -29.44 -16.09 -18.95
N HIS A 338 -29.44 -15.93 -17.63
CA HIS A 338 -30.12 -14.80 -16.97
C HIS A 338 -29.43 -13.46 -17.20
N ILE A 339 -28.12 -13.46 -17.48
CA ILE A 339 -27.34 -12.24 -17.77
C ILE A 339 -27.37 -11.91 -19.27
N PHE A 340 -27.19 -12.90 -20.12
CA PHE A 340 -26.97 -12.73 -21.56
C PHE A 340 -28.21 -12.96 -22.41
N GLU A 341 -29.15 -13.79 -21.96
CA GLU A 341 -30.34 -14.16 -22.73
C GLU A 341 -31.64 -13.48 -22.25
N ALA A 342 -31.62 -12.91 -21.02
CA ALA A 342 -32.76 -12.14 -20.54
C ALA A 342 -32.78 -10.75 -21.23
N ALA A 343 -33.97 -10.17 -21.31
CA ALA A 343 -34.23 -8.95 -22.09
C ALA A 343 -33.80 -7.65 -21.36
N TRP A 344 -32.63 -7.67 -20.66
CA TRP A 344 -32.07 -6.48 -20.07
C TRP A 344 -31.69 -5.44 -21.14
N ASP A 345 -31.95 -4.17 -20.84
CA ASP A 345 -31.51 -3.07 -21.72
C ASP A 345 -30.00 -2.82 -21.60
N GLY A 346 -29.37 -3.30 -20.53
CA GLY A 346 -27.93 -3.21 -20.31
C GLY A 346 -27.51 -3.68 -18.93
N VAL A 347 -26.26 -3.43 -18.60
CA VAL A 347 -25.64 -3.76 -17.30
C VAL A 347 -24.96 -2.55 -16.69
N LEU A 348 -24.99 -2.44 -15.36
CA LEU A 348 -24.20 -1.49 -14.57
C LEU A 348 -23.02 -2.25 -13.96
N ILE A 349 -21.79 -1.94 -14.38
CA ILE A 349 -20.58 -2.55 -13.87
C ILE A 349 -19.98 -1.73 -12.72
N ARG A 350 -19.42 -2.43 -11.71
CA ARG A 350 -18.86 -1.85 -10.48
C ARG A 350 -17.39 -2.20 -10.26
N ASN A 351 -16.79 -3.00 -11.14
CA ASN A 351 -15.39 -3.42 -11.10
C ASN A 351 -14.93 -3.90 -12.48
N TYR A 352 -13.61 -3.94 -12.67
CA TYR A 352 -13.01 -4.39 -13.93
C TYR A 352 -13.20 -5.88 -14.20
N GLU A 353 -13.34 -6.69 -13.14
CA GLU A 353 -13.58 -8.11 -13.25
C GLU A 353 -14.93 -8.41 -13.92
N SER A 354 -16.00 -7.70 -13.51
CA SER A 354 -17.30 -7.78 -14.17
C SER A 354 -17.23 -7.35 -15.64
N TYR A 355 -16.50 -6.28 -15.94
CA TYR A 355 -16.28 -5.83 -17.30
C TYR A 355 -15.58 -6.90 -18.13
N GLN A 356 -14.48 -7.45 -17.62
CA GLN A 356 -13.73 -8.50 -18.31
C GLN A 356 -14.56 -9.78 -18.50
N PHE A 357 -15.39 -10.14 -17.52
CA PHE A 357 -16.33 -11.28 -17.62
C PHE A 357 -17.30 -11.08 -18.77
N LEU A 358 -17.94 -9.94 -18.86
CA LEU A 358 -18.88 -9.61 -19.95
C LEU A 358 -18.20 -9.65 -21.31
N LYS A 359 -17.02 -9.05 -21.42
CA LYS A 359 -16.24 -9.00 -22.66
C LYS A 359 -15.77 -10.39 -23.10
N ALA A 360 -15.29 -11.22 -22.18
CA ALA A 360 -14.83 -12.58 -22.44
C ALA A 360 -15.97 -13.49 -22.95
N HIS A 361 -17.21 -13.23 -22.54
CA HIS A 361 -18.40 -13.96 -22.98
C HIS A 361 -19.13 -13.29 -24.16
N GLY A 362 -18.56 -12.26 -24.75
CA GLY A 362 -19.10 -11.62 -25.96
C GLY A 362 -20.38 -10.83 -25.73
N TYR A 363 -20.56 -10.23 -24.56
CA TYR A 363 -21.73 -9.37 -24.29
C TYR A 363 -21.79 -8.20 -25.27
N GLN A 364 -22.97 -8.01 -25.89
CA GLN A 364 -23.21 -6.99 -26.91
C GLN A 364 -24.22 -5.91 -26.46
N GLY A 365 -24.73 -6.03 -25.24
CA GLY A 365 -25.68 -5.04 -24.68
C GLY A 365 -24.97 -3.80 -24.17
N ASN A 366 -25.78 -2.81 -23.78
CA ASN A 366 -25.27 -1.56 -23.21
C ASN A 366 -24.56 -1.79 -21.87
N ILE A 367 -23.46 -1.06 -21.65
CA ILE A 367 -22.69 -1.08 -20.40
C ILE A 367 -22.66 0.33 -19.85
N VAL A 368 -23.00 0.48 -18.55
CA VAL A 368 -22.82 1.70 -17.77
C VAL A 368 -21.82 1.42 -16.66
N THR A 369 -20.91 2.36 -16.41
CA THR A 369 -19.95 2.23 -15.30
C THR A 369 -20.47 2.95 -14.05
N ASP A 370 -20.39 2.30 -12.89
CA ASP A 370 -20.78 2.92 -11.62
C ASP A 370 -19.68 3.84 -11.05
N TYR A 371 -20.03 4.72 -10.11
CA TYR A 371 -19.13 5.74 -9.52
C TYR A 371 -17.84 5.17 -8.92
N ASN A 372 -17.84 3.94 -8.45
CA ASN A 372 -16.69 3.28 -7.82
C ASN A 372 -15.62 2.78 -8.82
N LEU A 373 -15.80 2.99 -10.11
CA LEU A 373 -14.75 2.85 -11.13
C LEU A 373 -13.86 4.09 -11.26
N TYR A 374 -14.08 5.10 -10.42
CA TYR A 374 -13.19 6.23 -10.13
C TYR A 374 -12.64 6.97 -11.34
N GLN A 375 -13.51 7.54 -12.15
CA GLN A 375 -13.11 8.32 -13.32
C GLN A 375 -12.72 9.76 -12.91
N PHE A 376 -11.59 9.89 -12.20
CA PHE A 376 -11.12 11.16 -11.64
C PHE A 376 -10.51 12.13 -12.66
N ASN A 377 -10.33 11.73 -13.89
CA ASN A 377 -9.72 12.56 -14.91
C ASN A 377 -10.21 12.18 -16.32
N ARG A 378 -9.95 13.08 -17.28
CA ARG A 378 -10.37 12.89 -18.69
C ARG A 378 -9.79 11.64 -19.35
N TYR A 379 -8.62 11.20 -18.95
CA TYR A 379 -8.00 10.00 -19.54
C TYR A 379 -8.71 8.73 -19.09
N ALA A 380 -9.11 8.65 -17.82
CA ALA A 380 -9.94 7.55 -17.32
C ALA A 380 -11.31 7.52 -18.02
N LYS A 381 -11.93 8.71 -18.23
CA LYS A 381 -13.18 8.83 -18.98
C LYS A 381 -12.99 8.40 -20.44
N LYS A 382 -11.91 8.88 -21.09
CA LYS A 382 -11.57 8.51 -22.48
C LYS A 382 -11.40 7.01 -22.63
N PHE A 383 -10.75 6.33 -21.69
CA PHE A 383 -10.63 4.88 -21.71
C PHE A 383 -12.00 4.20 -21.83
N TRP A 384 -12.96 4.58 -20.99
CA TRP A 384 -14.30 4.01 -21.05
C TRP A 384 -15.07 4.36 -22.31
N MET A 385 -14.84 5.54 -22.86
CA MET A 385 -15.42 5.92 -24.17
C MET A 385 -14.82 5.07 -25.32
N GLU A 386 -13.53 4.77 -25.27
CA GLU A 386 -12.85 3.89 -26.24
C GLU A 386 -13.31 2.43 -26.09
N GLU A 387 -13.74 2.02 -24.89
CA GLU A 387 -14.36 0.71 -24.63
C GLU A 387 -15.88 0.70 -24.94
N GLU A 388 -16.40 1.77 -25.55
CA GLU A 388 -17.77 1.91 -26.07
C GLU A 388 -18.86 1.71 -25.00
N VAL A 389 -18.61 2.12 -23.75
CA VAL A 389 -19.66 2.15 -22.72
C VAL A 389 -20.70 3.23 -23.03
N GLU A 390 -21.97 2.95 -22.77
CA GLU A 390 -23.09 3.87 -23.02
C GLU A 390 -22.99 5.15 -22.21
N ALA A 391 -22.71 4.99 -20.92
CA ALA A 391 -22.62 6.09 -19.96
C ALA A 391 -21.67 5.73 -18.81
N THR A 392 -21.28 6.77 -18.07
CA THR A 392 -20.43 6.65 -16.90
C THR A 392 -21.09 7.34 -15.70
N THR A 393 -20.93 6.81 -14.48
CA THR A 393 -21.37 7.54 -13.28
C THR A 393 -20.19 8.31 -12.71
N ALA A 394 -20.39 9.61 -12.47
CA ALA A 394 -19.36 10.49 -11.94
C ALA A 394 -18.97 10.10 -10.51
N PRO A 395 -17.67 10.22 -10.14
CA PRO A 395 -17.19 9.93 -8.80
C PRO A 395 -17.88 10.81 -7.74
N LEU A 396 -18.18 10.22 -6.58
CA LEU A 396 -18.82 10.92 -5.46
C LEU A 396 -17.89 11.90 -4.74
N GLU A 397 -16.59 11.70 -4.89
CA GLU A 397 -15.54 12.46 -4.18
C GLU A 397 -15.18 13.78 -4.89
N LEU A 398 -15.57 13.97 -6.15
CA LEU A 398 -15.26 15.18 -6.89
C LEU A 398 -16.26 16.29 -6.60
N ASN A 399 -15.76 17.49 -6.35
CA ASN A 399 -16.58 18.69 -6.21
C ASN A 399 -17.03 19.23 -7.58
N TYR A 400 -17.92 20.22 -7.58
CA TYR A 400 -18.50 20.79 -8.79
C TYR A 400 -17.47 21.30 -9.82
N ASN A 401 -16.39 21.96 -9.38
CA ASN A 401 -15.37 22.48 -10.28
C ASN A 401 -14.55 21.34 -10.91
N GLU A 402 -14.19 20.34 -10.12
CA GLU A 402 -13.48 19.14 -10.58
C GLU A 402 -14.33 18.34 -11.59
N LEU A 403 -15.62 18.17 -11.30
CA LEU A 403 -16.56 17.53 -12.23
C LEU A 403 -16.65 18.27 -13.57
N ARG A 404 -16.65 19.59 -13.55
CA ARG A 404 -16.62 20.41 -14.77
C ARG A 404 -15.30 20.24 -15.55
N GLU A 405 -14.18 20.07 -14.86
CA GLU A 405 -12.89 19.84 -15.49
C GLU A 405 -12.78 18.45 -16.11
N VAL A 406 -13.34 17.43 -15.47
CA VAL A 406 -13.40 16.07 -16.02
C VAL A 406 -14.33 16.02 -17.24
N GLY A 407 -15.39 16.81 -17.22
CA GLY A 407 -16.48 16.79 -18.21
C GLY A 407 -17.59 15.83 -17.78
N LEU A 408 -18.83 16.23 -18.03
CA LEU A 408 -20.02 15.47 -17.62
C LEU A 408 -20.80 14.89 -18.83
N GLU A 409 -20.23 14.98 -20.01
CA GLU A 409 -20.83 14.41 -21.20
C GLU A 409 -21.01 12.90 -21.02
N SER A 410 -22.19 12.38 -21.29
CA SER A 410 -22.56 10.97 -21.08
C SER A 410 -22.28 10.47 -19.66
N SER A 411 -22.43 11.36 -18.65
CA SER A 411 -22.23 10.99 -17.25
C SER A 411 -23.51 11.13 -16.45
N GLU A 412 -23.74 10.15 -15.58
CA GLU A 412 -24.77 10.17 -14.55
C GLU A 412 -24.22 10.78 -13.26
N LEU A 413 -25.04 11.48 -12.50
CA LEU A 413 -24.70 12.01 -11.18
C LEU A 413 -25.55 11.37 -10.11
N VAL A 414 -24.93 10.83 -9.08
CA VAL A 414 -25.63 10.39 -7.88
C VAL A 414 -26.04 11.62 -7.07
N VAL A 415 -27.33 11.87 -6.99
CA VAL A 415 -27.89 13.07 -6.31
C VAL A 415 -28.54 12.73 -4.97
N TYR A 416 -28.85 11.45 -4.72
CA TYR A 416 -29.47 10.99 -3.48
C TYR A 416 -29.17 9.51 -3.25
N GLY A 417 -28.93 9.12 -1.99
CA GLY A 417 -28.76 7.73 -1.58
C GLY A 417 -27.89 7.56 -0.35
N HIS A 418 -27.80 6.33 0.13
CA HIS A 418 -26.84 5.92 1.15
C HIS A 418 -25.53 5.50 0.47
N VAL A 419 -24.46 6.24 0.72
CA VAL A 419 -23.14 5.92 0.19
C VAL A 419 -22.53 4.79 1.02
N PRO A 420 -22.12 3.64 0.42
CA PRO A 420 -21.43 2.59 1.12
C PRO A 420 -20.09 3.10 1.67
N MET A 421 -19.92 3.08 2.99
CA MET A 421 -18.66 3.47 3.63
C MET A 421 -17.57 2.42 3.46
N MET A 422 -17.97 1.16 3.29
CA MET A 422 -17.05 0.02 3.10
C MET A 422 -17.80 -1.13 2.43
N VAL A 423 -17.16 -1.73 1.43
CA VAL A 423 -17.60 -3.00 0.82
C VAL A 423 -16.55 -4.05 1.13
N SER A 424 -16.95 -5.18 1.71
CA SER A 424 -16.06 -6.27 2.10
C SER A 424 -16.54 -7.61 1.54
N ALA A 425 -15.62 -8.37 0.97
CA ALA A 425 -15.87 -9.77 0.59
C ALA A 425 -16.00 -10.68 1.80
N GLN A 426 -15.62 -10.21 2.99
CA GLN A 426 -15.62 -10.99 4.20
C GLN A 426 -16.91 -10.75 4.99
N CYS A 427 -17.69 -11.81 5.20
CA CYS A 427 -18.88 -11.74 6.06
C CYS A 427 -18.46 -11.65 7.54
N VAL A 428 -18.76 -10.52 8.18
CA VAL A 428 -18.46 -10.30 9.60
C VAL A 428 -19.16 -11.32 10.48
N THR A 429 -20.44 -11.60 10.21
CA THR A 429 -21.23 -12.59 10.97
C THR A 429 -20.61 -13.98 10.87
N LYS A 430 -20.23 -14.43 9.66
CA LYS A 430 -19.55 -15.71 9.45
C LYS A 430 -18.23 -15.77 10.21
N THR A 431 -17.49 -14.67 10.24
CA THR A 431 -16.19 -14.58 10.91
C THR A 431 -16.32 -14.65 12.44
N VAL A 432 -17.29 -13.96 13.03
CA VAL A 432 -17.46 -13.83 14.48
C VAL A 432 -18.29 -14.97 15.07
N ALA A 433 -19.44 -15.25 14.49
CA ALA A 433 -20.44 -16.17 15.04
C ALA A 433 -20.53 -17.52 14.32
N GLY A 434 -19.86 -17.68 13.19
CA GLY A 434 -20.03 -18.80 12.27
C GLY A 434 -21.27 -18.61 11.39
N CYS A 435 -21.29 -19.31 10.26
CA CYS A 435 -22.47 -19.34 9.40
C CYS A 435 -23.48 -20.31 9.99
N ARG A 436 -24.68 -19.86 10.31
CA ARG A 436 -25.82 -20.74 10.68
C ARG A 436 -26.59 -21.13 9.45
#